data_36109e8d9cb916b83e0caa299eae213b
#
_entry.id   36109e8d9cb916b83e0caa299eae213b
#
_cell.length_a   1.000
_cell.length_b   1.000
_cell.length_c   1.000
_cell.angle_alpha   90.00
_cell.angle_beta   90.00
_cell.angle_gamma   90.00
#
_symmetry.space_group_name_H-M   'P 1'
#
loop_
_entity.id
_entity.type
_entity.pdbx_description
1 polymer ?
#
loop_
_entity_poly.entity_id
_entity_poly.type
_entity_poly.pdbx_seq_one_letter_code
_entity_poly.pdbx_strand_id
1 'polypeptide(L)' 'MRLSEIDEKEIIDIRDGKKHGLLRDAEMLFDEGTGEIKSLLIPDPESLRGFGRSSDILKLPWQSILKIGDEIILFQSVF' A
#
# COMPACT_ATOMS: atom_id res chain seq x y z
N MET A 1 -16.14 -3.91 -6.78
CA MET A 1 -14.90 -4.66 -6.45
C MET A 1 -15.02 -5.27 -5.08
N ARG A 2 -14.61 -6.50 -4.95
CA ARG A 2 -14.59 -7.19 -3.65
C ARG A 2 -13.22 -7.06 -3.01
N LEU A 3 -13.17 -7.13 -1.69
CA LEU A 3 -11.89 -7.12 -0.98
C LEU A 3 -10.98 -8.28 -1.45
N SER A 4 -11.57 -9.45 -1.72
CA SER A 4 -10.81 -10.60 -2.22
C SER A 4 -10.24 -10.39 -3.63
N GLU A 5 -10.78 -9.44 -4.38
CA GLU A 5 -10.27 -9.12 -5.70
C GLU A 5 -9.11 -8.14 -5.65
N ILE A 6 -9.09 -7.28 -4.64
CA ILE A 6 -8.07 -6.23 -4.53
C ILE A 6 -6.79 -6.74 -3.87
N ASP A 7 -6.85 -7.81 -3.07
CA ASP A 7 -5.72 -8.24 -2.26
C ASP A 7 -4.54 -8.77 -3.09
N GLU A 8 -4.78 -9.23 -4.31
CA GLU A 8 -3.73 -9.73 -5.19
C GLU A 8 -3.09 -8.65 -6.05
N LYS A 9 -3.60 -7.43 -5.98
CA LYS A 9 -3.07 -6.33 -6.79
C LYS A 9 -1.72 -5.87 -6.25
N GLU A 10 -0.81 -5.58 -7.18
CA GLU A 10 0.53 -5.12 -6.85
C GLU A 10 0.53 -3.60 -6.66
N ILE A 11 1.20 -3.15 -5.61
CA ILE A 11 1.27 -1.72 -5.27
C ILE A 11 2.53 -1.14 -5.90
N ILE A 12 2.36 -0.12 -6.74
CA ILE A 12 3.45 0.49 -7.51
C ILE A 12 3.47 1.99 -7.27
N ASP A 13 4.64 2.52 -6.92
CA ASP A 13 4.88 3.95 -6.83
C ASP A 13 5.21 4.48 -8.22
N ILE A 14 4.40 5.39 -8.76
CA ILE A 14 4.62 5.92 -10.09
C ILE A 14 5.81 6.86 -10.20
N ARG A 15 6.33 7.34 -9.08
CA ARG A 15 7.47 8.28 -9.09
C ARG A 15 8.75 7.59 -9.52
N ASP A 16 8.97 6.36 -9.08
CA ASP A 16 10.21 5.64 -9.34
C ASP A 16 9.96 4.25 -9.93
N GLY A 17 8.70 3.87 -10.11
CA GLY A 17 8.35 2.56 -10.63
C GLY A 17 8.57 1.40 -9.66
N LYS A 18 8.87 1.69 -8.40
CA LYS A 18 9.12 0.63 -7.43
C LYS A 18 7.86 -0.12 -7.07
N LYS A 19 8.03 -1.43 -6.94
CA LYS A 19 6.98 -2.33 -6.48
C LYS A 19 7.07 -2.49 -4.98
N HIS A 20 5.95 -2.33 -4.30
CA HIS A 20 5.89 -2.42 -2.84
C HIS A 20 5.16 -3.68 -2.37
N GLY A 21 5.06 -4.68 -3.21
CA GLY A 21 4.42 -5.94 -2.86
C GLY A 21 2.94 -5.94 -3.18
N LEU A 22 2.25 -6.91 -2.60
CA LEU A 22 0.82 -7.11 -2.85
C LEU A 22 0.00 -6.46 -1.74
N LEU A 23 -1.20 -6.03 -2.08
CA LEU A 23 -2.07 -5.42 -1.09
C LEU A 23 -2.41 -6.37 0.06
N ARG A 24 -2.41 -7.68 -0.18
CA ARG A 24 -2.67 -8.65 0.89
C ARG A 24 -1.67 -8.57 2.04
N ASP A 25 -0.48 -8.04 1.80
CA ASP A 25 0.57 -7.90 2.81
C ASP A 25 0.48 -6.54 3.53
N ALA A 26 -0.47 -5.72 3.15
CA ALA A 26 -0.68 -4.40 3.72
C ALA A 26 -1.77 -4.44 4.78
N GLU A 27 -1.77 -3.42 5.63
CA GLU A 27 -2.87 -3.17 6.55
C GLU A 27 -3.60 -1.91 6.11
N MET A 28 -4.84 -1.79 6.51
CA MET A 28 -5.67 -0.67 6.16
C MET A 28 -6.16 0.02 7.43
N LEU A 29 -5.96 1.33 7.49
CA LEU A 29 -6.54 2.15 8.54
C LEU A 29 -7.83 2.77 8.02
N PHE A 30 -8.92 2.59 8.73
CA PHE A 30 -10.18 3.21 8.36
C PHE A 30 -10.86 3.77 9.59
N ASP A 31 -11.73 4.75 9.37
CA ASP A 31 -12.53 5.35 10.42
C ASP A 31 -13.73 4.43 10.70
N GLU A 32 -13.79 3.87 11.90
CA GLU A 32 -14.85 2.93 12.24
C GLU A 32 -16.21 3.60 12.39
N GLY A 33 -16.25 4.92 12.60
CA GLY A 33 -17.50 5.66 12.66
C GLY A 33 -18.12 5.93 11.30
N THR A 34 -17.31 6.14 10.27
CA THR A 34 -17.78 6.48 8.91
C THR A 34 -17.49 5.39 7.89
N GLY A 35 -16.56 4.47 8.16
CA GLY A 35 -16.10 3.49 7.20
C GLY A 35 -15.10 4.03 6.19
N GLU A 36 -14.72 5.29 6.31
CA GLU A 36 -13.79 5.91 5.36
C GLU A 36 -12.38 5.35 5.52
N ILE A 37 -11.76 4.97 4.39
CA ILE A 37 -10.38 4.50 4.39
C ILE A 37 -9.46 5.71 4.55
N LYS A 38 -8.54 5.64 5.50
CA LYS A 38 -7.60 6.73 5.78
C LYS A 38 -6.24 6.50 5.14
N SER A 39 -5.70 5.30 5.27
CA SER A 39 -4.34 5.00 4.82
C SER A 39 -4.16 3.52 4.59
N LEU A 40 -3.16 3.18 3.77
CA LEU A 40 -2.63 1.84 3.68
C LEU A 40 -1.28 1.82 4.39
N LEU A 41 -1.03 0.77 5.16
CA LEU A 41 0.26 0.55 5.81
C LEU A 41 0.92 -0.62 5.08
N ILE A 42 2.01 -0.34 4.38
CA ILE A 42 2.70 -1.36 3.59
C ILE A 42 4.12 -1.55 4.12
N PRO A 43 4.63 -2.79 4.12
CA PRO A 43 6.03 -3.02 4.48
C PRO A 43 6.95 -2.35 3.47
N ASP A 44 8.00 -1.70 3.95
CA ASP A 44 9.01 -1.15 3.05
C ASP A 44 9.92 -2.30 2.59
N PRO A 45 9.95 -2.62 1.28
CA PRO A 45 10.79 -3.71 0.79
C PRO A 45 12.27 -3.52 1.07
N GLU A 46 12.73 -2.28 1.14
CA GLU A 46 14.14 -2.00 1.39
C GLU A 46 14.53 -2.29 2.84
N SER A 47 13.61 -2.10 3.78
CA SER A 47 13.88 -2.38 5.19
C SER A 47 13.97 -3.88 5.48
N LEU A 48 13.36 -4.72 4.65
CA LEU A 48 13.44 -6.15 4.80
C LEU A 48 14.84 -6.72 4.56
N ARG A 49 15.72 -5.92 3.97
CA ARG A 49 17.11 -6.29 3.77
C ARG A 49 17.97 -6.02 5.00
N GLY A 50 17.44 -5.36 5.99
CA GLY A 50 18.14 -5.08 7.23
C GLY A 50 18.22 -6.32 8.12
N PHE A 51 19.36 -6.51 8.75
CA PHE A 51 19.66 -7.69 9.56
C PHE A 51 18.77 -7.78 10.79
N GLY A 52 17.66 -8.52 10.70
CA GLY A 52 16.82 -8.81 11.83
C GLY A 52 16.10 -7.64 12.47
N ARG A 53 16.08 -6.49 11.83
CA ARG A 53 15.31 -5.35 12.32
C ARG A 53 13.86 -5.51 11.96
N SER A 54 12.99 -4.96 12.82
CA SER A 54 11.60 -4.82 12.46
C SER A 54 11.53 -3.99 11.18
N SER A 55 10.75 -4.46 10.21
CA SER A 55 10.57 -3.75 8.95
C SER A 55 9.92 -2.40 9.20
N ASP A 56 10.39 -1.38 8.51
CA ASP A 56 9.72 -0.09 8.49
C ASP A 56 8.40 -0.24 7.73
N ILE A 57 7.45 0.60 8.10
CA ILE A 57 6.14 0.60 7.48
C ILE A 57 5.97 1.94 6.79
N LEU A 58 5.59 1.89 5.51
CA LEU A 58 5.22 3.08 4.76
C LEU A 58 3.73 3.32 4.95
N LYS A 59 3.39 4.52 5.37
CA LYS A 59 2.00 4.92 5.52
C LYS A 59 1.59 5.70 4.28
N LEU A 60 0.72 5.11 3.48
CA LEU A 60 0.21 5.75 2.26
C LEU A 60 -1.16 6.34 2.55
N PRO A 61 -1.29 7.67 2.58
CA PRO A 61 -2.63 8.29 2.67
C PRO A 61 -3.50 7.79 1.53
N TRP A 62 -4.78 7.58 1.80
CA TRP A 62 -5.69 7.09 0.76
C TRP A 62 -5.72 8.01 -0.45
N GLN A 63 -5.57 9.32 -0.23
CA GLN A 63 -5.57 10.31 -1.31
C GLN A 63 -4.37 10.17 -2.26
N SER A 64 -3.30 9.47 -1.84
CA SER A 64 -2.16 9.24 -2.71
C SER A 64 -2.39 8.13 -3.73
N ILE A 65 -3.45 7.37 -3.57
CA ILE A 65 -3.83 6.34 -4.54
C ILE A 65 -4.41 7.03 -5.78
N LEU A 66 -3.77 6.84 -6.92
CA LEU A 66 -4.17 7.48 -8.16
C LEU A 66 -5.12 6.61 -8.97
N LYS A 67 -4.89 5.31 -8.97
CA LYS A 67 -5.71 4.40 -9.76
C LYS A 67 -5.64 2.99 -9.21
N ILE A 68 -6.78 2.33 -9.20
CA ILE A 68 -6.87 0.90 -8.91
C ILE A 68 -7.19 0.23 -10.24
N GLY A 69 -6.19 -0.45 -10.81
CA GLY A 69 -6.33 -1.17 -12.07
C GLY A 69 -6.70 -2.62 -11.85
N ASP A 70 -6.67 -3.42 -12.93
CA ASP A 70 -7.02 -4.83 -12.86
C ASP A 70 -6.00 -5.64 -12.06
N GLU A 71 -4.73 -5.31 -12.22
CA GLU A 71 -3.64 -6.07 -11.57
C GLU A 71 -2.76 -5.21 -10.67
N ILE A 72 -2.92 -3.90 -10.72
CA ILE A 72 -2.03 -2.97 -10.03
C ILE A 72 -2.81 -1.88 -9.31
N ILE A 73 -2.16 -1.33 -8.28
CA ILE A 73 -2.60 -0.10 -7.60
C ILE A 73 -1.47 0.90 -7.75
N LEU A 74 -1.78 2.03 -8.37
CA LEU A 74 -0.80 3.09 -8.59
C LEU A 74 -0.97 4.16 -7.52
N PHE A 75 0.13 4.53 -6.90
CA PHE A 75 0.15 5.65 -5.97
C PHE A 75 1.30 6.58 -6.28
N GLN A 76 1.23 7.78 -5.75
CA GLN A 76 2.32 8.74 -5.83
C GLN A 76 2.70 9.14 -4.42
N SER A 77 3.89 8.76 -4.00
CA SER A 77 4.37 9.12 -2.67
C SER A 77 4.59 10.62 -2.56
N VAL A 78 4.34 11.16 -1.37
CA VAL A 78 4.47 12.60 -1.09
C VAL A 78 5.65 12.89 -0.16
N PHE A 79 6.47 11.88 0.09
CA PHE A 79 7.64 12.00 0.96
C PHE A 79 8.94 11.72 0.26
#